data_dd91152f242cb34fab02af1619b5fd31
#
_entry.id   dd91152f242cb34fab02af1619b5fd31
#
_cell.length_a   1.000
_cell.length_b   1.000
_cell.length_c   1.000
_cell.angle_alpha   90.00
_cell.angle_beta   90.00
_cell.angle_gamma   90.00
#
_symmetry.space_group_name_H-M   'P 1'
#
loop_
_entity.id
_entity.type
_entity.pdbx_description
1 polymer ?
#
loop_
_entity_poly.entity_id
_entity_poly.type
_entity_poly.pdbx_seq_one_letter_code
_entity_poly.pdbx_strand_id
1 'polypeptide(L)'
;MHATIVYHEDFNELGEQIKKWQKLFTENSDLIFLGKDFKDIEKANSEKKTAIFFGFQNCSPNEDDIGLVEKVHELGCRFMQLTYNNQSLLATGCYEKVDSGVTNFGREVIKEMNRVGVVIDMSHSAEKSTLDAIDLSEKPIAITHANPSFWHAAKRNKSTELLKVLSDSGGILGLSLY
;
A
#
# COMPACT_ATOMS: atom_id res chain seq x y z
N MET A 1 12.60 5.64 1.46
CA MET A 1 12.42 4.31 0.81
C MET A 1 11.17 3.66 1.38
N HIS A 2 10.34 3.00 0.54
CA HIS A 2 9.23 2.17 0.99
C HIS A 2 9.75 0.76 1.29
N ALA A 3 9.41 0.19 2.45
CA ALA A 3 9.77 -1.17 2.84
C ALA A 3 8.53 -1.97 3.21
N THR A 4 8.36 -3.13 2.59
CA THR A 4 7.28 -4.07 2.94
C THR A 4 7.62 -4.76 4.25
N ILE A 5 6.72 -4.68 5.23
CA ILE A 5 6.87 -5.32 6.54
C ILE A 5 5.76 -6.35 6.83
N VAL A 6 4.74 -6.40 5.99
CA VAL A 6 3.61 -7.35 6.08
C VAL A 6 3.30 -7.91 4.70
N TYR A 7 3.11 -9.24 4.63
CA TYR A 7 2.54 -9.95 3.48
C TYR A 7 1.23 -10.66 3.84
N HIS A 8 1.22 -11.45 4.91
CA HIS A 8 0.06 -12.22 5.39
C HIS A 8 -0.03 -12.27 6.92
N GLU A 9 0.86 -11.57 7.59
CA GLU A 9 0.89 -11.47 9.03
C GLU A 9 -0.41 -10.84 9.55
N ASP A 10 -0.91 -11.32 10.70
CA ASP A 10 -2.00 -10.70 11.42
C ASP A 10 -1.53 -9.49 12.27
N PHE A 11 -2.44 -8.86 13.01
CA PHE A 11 -2.11 -7.70 13.83
C PHE A 11 -1.12 -8.01 14.96
N ASN A 12 -1.17 -9.23 15.53
CA ASN A 12 -0.25 -9.63 16.60
C ASN A 12 1.16 -9.88 16.05
N GLU A 13 1.25 -10.56 14.90
CA GLU A 13 2.51 -10.85 14.21
C GLU A 13 3.18 -9.55 13.70
N LEU A 14 2.39 -8.55 13.31
CA LEU A 14 2.90 -7.21 12.97
C LEU A 14 3.74 -6.63 14.10
N GLY A 15 3.33 -6.82 15.36
CA GLY A 15 4.09 -6.34 16.52
C GLY A 15 5.53 -6.86 16.57
N GLU A 16 5.75 -8.11 16.17
CA GLU A 16 7.09 -8.70 16.12
C GLU A 16 7.93 -8.13 14.95
N GLN A 17 7.31 -7.84 13.80
CA GLN A 17 7.99 -7.17 12.70
C GLN A 17 8.43 -5.74 13.09
N ILE A 18 7.54 -4.99 13.75
CA ILE A 18 7.87 -3.64 14.26
C ILE A 18 9.07 -3.68 15.22
N LYS A 19 9.11 -4.62 16.16
CA LYS A 19 10.25 -4.77 17.09
C LYS A 19 11.57 -5.01 16.35
N LYS A 20 11.56 -5.86 15.31
CA LYS A 20 12.75 -6.10 14.47
C LYS A 20 13.24 -4.81 13.81
N TRP A 21 12.33 -4.02 13.25
CA TRP A 21 12.66 -2.75 12.61
C TRP A 21 13.14 -1.71 13.62
N GLN A 22 12.54 -1.64 14.83
CA GLN A 22 13.00 -0.75 15.89
C GLN A 22 14.47 -1.06 16.29
N LYS A 23 14.82 -2.35 16.37
CA LYS A 23 16.20 -2.77 16.58
C LYS A 23 17.12 -2.30 15.45
N LEU A 24 16.73 -2.51 14.18
CA LEU A 24 17.50 -2.05 13.03
C LEU A 24 17.72 -0.52 13.03
N PHE A 25 16.70 0.27 13.36
CA PHE A 25 16.83 1.72 13.48
C PHE A 25 17.76 2.14 14.59
N THR A 26 17.75 1.43 15.71
CA THR A 26 18.67 1.71 16.83
C THR A 26 20.12 1.39 16.49
N GLU A 27 20.35 0.23 15.88
CA GLU A 27 21.68 -0.26 15.53
C GLU A 27 22.31 0.49 14.34
N ASN A 28 21.49 1.13 13.48
CA ASN A 28 21.92 1.82 12.27
C ASN A 28 21.38 3.27 12.22
N SER A 29 21.31 3.93 13.36
CA SER A 29 20.71 5.27 13.48
C SER A 29 21.44 6.38 12.72
N ASP A 30 22.67 6.12 12.31
CA ASP A 30 23.48 6.96 11.43
C ASP A 30 23.08 6.84 9.95
N LEU A 31 22.40 5.75 9.54
CA LEU A 31 22.06 5.44 8.15
C LEU A 31 20.55 5.52 7.86
N ILE A 32 19.72 5.01 8.78
CA ILE A 32 18.29 4.85 8.55
C ILE A 32 17.45 5.29 9.75
N PHE A 33 16.20 5.68 9.46
CA PHE A 33 15.19 5.96 10.50
C PHE A 33 13.76 5.75 9.95
N LEU A 34 12.76 5.62 10.84
CA LEU A 34 11.36 5.50 10.46
C LEU A 34 10.86 6.83 9.90
N GLY A 35 10.43 6.81 8.63
CA GLY A 35 9.75 7.91 7.97
C GLY A 35 8.24 7.87 8.21
N LYS A 36 7.66 9.02 8.51
CA LYS A 36 6.24 9.17 8.81
C LYS A 36 5.53 10.17 7.90
N ASP A 37 6.24 11.19 7.42
CA ASP A 37 5.66 12.25 6.61
C ASP A 37 6.70 12.85 5.63
N PHE A 38 6.28 13.89 4.89
CA PHE A 38 7.14 14.57 3.92
C PHE A 38 8.37 15.23 4.56
N LYS A 39 8.26 15.74 5.79
CA LYS A 39 9.38 16.35 6.50
C LYS A 39 10.52 15.35 6.76
N ASP A 40 10.17 14.08 6.94
CA ASP A 40 11.16 13.01 7.08
C ASP A 40 11.93 12.74 5.77
N ILE A 41 11.34 13.03 4.61
CA ILE A 41 12.04 12.98 3.32
C ILE A 41 13.05 14.14 3.24
N GLU A 42 12.65 15.35 3.61
CA GLU A 42 13.54 16.52 3.64
C GLU A 42 14.69 16.30 4.65
N LYS A 43 14.38 15.79 5.85
CA LYS A 43 15.34 15.42 6.87
C LYS A 43 16.32 14.37 6.35
N ALA A 44 15.85 13.31 5.71
CA ALA A 44 16.70 12.25 5.14
C ALA A 44 17.72 12.83 4.15
N ASN A 45 17.26 13.74 3.27
CA ASN A 45 18.14 14.41 2.31
C ASN A 45 19.18 15.31 3.01
N SER A 46 18.78 16.10 3.99
CA SER A 46 19.69 17.02 4.70
C SER A 46 20.72 16.29 5.56
N GLU A 47 20.33 15.19 6.20
CA GLU A 47 21.20 14.37 7.06
C GLU A 47 21.96 13.27 6.29
N LYS A 48 21.72 13.12 4.97
CA LYS A 48 22.26 12.03 4.13
C LYS A 48 21.95 10.63 4.66
N LYS A 49 20.74 10.46 5.21
CA LYS A 49 20.18 9.20 5.70
C LYS A 49 19.05 8.71 4.81
N THR A 50 18.56 7.52 5.08
CA THR A 50 17.38 6.98 4.40
C THR A 50 16.18 6.91 5.37
N ALA A 51 15.12 7.66 5.08
CA ALA A 51 13.83 7.47 5.74
C ALA A 51 13.15 6.20 5.19
N ILE A 52 12.77 5.29 6.07
CA ILE A 52 12.08 4.03 5.74
C ILE A 52 10.60 4.21 6.06
N PHE A 53 9.75 4.13 5.04
CA PHE A 53 8.30 4.17 5.18
C PHE A 53 7.75 2.74 5.15
N PHE A 54 7.03 2.35 6.19
CA PHE A 54 6.43 1.02 6.26
C PHE A 54 5.25 0.87 5.31
N GLY A 55 5.23 -0.25 4.60
CA GLY A 55 4.16 -0.64 3.71
C GLY A 55 3.72 -2.07 3.92
N PHE A 56 2.45 -2.32 3.65
CA PHE A 56 1.83 -3.64 3.69
C PHE A 56 1.44 -4.07 2.27
N GLN A 57 1.90 -5.23 1.84
CA GLN A 57 1.46 -5.81 0.57
C GLN A 57 0.15 -6.60 0.69
N ASN A 58 -0.47 -6.57 1.87
CA ASN A 58 -1.80 -7.09 2.14
C ASN A 58 -2.45 -6.27 3.25
N CYS A 59 -3.77 -6.40 3.38
CA CYS A 59 -4.54 -5.80 4.47
C CYS A 59 -4.75 -6.73 5.68
N SER A 60 -4.05 -7.86 5.74
CA SER A 60 -4.25 -8.89 6.78
C SER A 60 -4.21 -8.36 8.22
N PRO A 61 -3.37 -7.37 8.61
CA PRO A 61 -3.40 -6.82 9.96
C PRO A 61 -4.69 -6.06 10.33
N ASN A 62 -5.50 -5.69 9.34
CA ASN A 62 -6.78 -5.01 9.60
C ASN A 62 -7.89 -6.00 9.99
N GLU A 63 -7.70 -7.30 9.69
CA GLU A 63 -8.67 -8.34 9.97
C GLU A 63 -10.09 -7.92 9.48
N ASP A 64 -11.11 -8.04 10.32
CA ASP A 64 -12.47 -7.55 10.09
C ASP A 64 -12.82 -6.32 10.98
N ASP A 65 -11.81 -5.67 11.57
CA ASP A 65 -11.94 -4.51 12.45
C ASP A 65 -11.38 -3.22 11.79
N ILE A 66 -12.26 -2.32 11.40
CA ILE A 66 -11.88 -1.03 10.82
C ILE A 66 -11.03 -0.17 11.76
N GLY A 67 -11.18 -0.32 13.07
CA GLY A 67 -10.37 0.39 14.08
C GLY A 67 -8.88 0.03 14.03
N LEU A 68 -8.52 -1.10 13.43
CA LEU A 68 -7.13 -1.50 13.25
C LEU A 68 -6.41 -0.67 12.20
N VAL A 69 -7.12 -0.01 11.27
CA VAL A 69 -6.51 0.91 10.27
C VAL A 69 -5.79 2.07 10.96
N GLU A 70 -6.43 2.69 11.95
CA GLU A 70 -5.80 3.76 12.74
C GLU A 70 -4.60 3.24 13.55
N LYS A 71 -4.74 2.07 14.17
CA LYS A 71 -3.66 1.47 14.96
C LYS A 71 -2.43 1.13 14.10
N VAL A 72 -2.61 0.57 12.91
CA VAL A 72 -1.47 0.30 12.02
C VAL A 72 -0.82 1.59 11.52
N HIS A 73 -1.60 2.66 11.31
CA HIS A 73 -1.04 3.99 11.00
C HIS A 73 -0.20 4.53 12.18
N GLU A 74 -0.67 4.43 13.42
CA GLU A 74 0.08 4.81 14.62
C GLU A 74 1.39 4.04 14.75
N LEU A 75 1.40 2.75 14.38
CA LEU A 75 2.59 1.91 14.33
C LEU A 75 3.56 2.26 13.19
N GLY A 76 3.20 3.20 12.32
CA GLY A 76 4.08 3.73 11.27
C GLY A 76 3.77 3.25 9.86
N CYS A 77 2.69 2.50 9.63
CA CYS A 77 2.23 2.16 8.29
C CYS A 77 1.85 3.43 7.52
N ARG A 78 2.33 3.55 6.27
CA ARG A 78 2.02 4.68 5.38
C ARG A 78 1.49 4.24 4.03
N PHE A 79 1.70 2.98 3.66
CA PHE A 79 1.19 2.37 2.44
C PHE A 79 0.54 1.03 2.79
N MET A 80 -0.65 0.76 2.25
CA MET A 80 -1.32 -0.52 2.43
C MET A 80 -2.05 -0.94 1.17
N GLN A 81 -1.82 -2.19 0.76
CA GLN A 81 -2.56 -2.82 -0.32
C GLN A 81 -3.86 -3.41 0.21
N LEU A 82 -4.93 -3.27 -0.56
CA LEU A 82 -6.23 -3.86 -0.21
C LEU A 82 -6.25 -5.38 -0.37
N THR A 83 -5.35 -5.93 -1.18
CA THR A 83 -5.25 -7.38 -1.41
C THR A 83 -3.87 -7.76 -1.97
N TYR A 84 -3.46 -9.01 -1.78
CA TYR A 84 -2.26 -9.61 -2.36
C TYR A 84 -2.64 -10.77 -3.28
N ASN A 85 -2.70 -10.53 -4.59
CA ASN A 85 -2.95 -11.49 -5.66
C ASN A 85 -4.36 -12.13 -5.69
N ASN A 86 -4.88 -12.55 -4.56
CA ASN A 86 -6.15 -13.28 -4.43
C ASN A 86 -7.25 -12.38 -3.85
N GLN A 87 -8.46 -12.92 -3.67
CA GLN A 87 -9.54 -12.22 -3.00
C GLN A 87 -9.19 -12.00 -1.52
N SER A 88 -9.35 -10.76 -1.06
CA SER A 88 -9.32 -10.40 0.37
C SER A 88 -10.73 -10.03 0.87
N LEU A 89 -10.84 -9.64 2.14
CA LEU A 89 -12.06 -9.03 2.67
C LEU A 89 -12.37 -7.67 2.02
N LEU A 90 -11.37 -7.00 1.42
CA LEU A 90 -11.50 -5.63 0.93
C LEU A 90 -11.68 -5.53 -0.58
N ALA A 91 -10.98 -6.37 -1.37
CA ALA A 91 -10.95 -6.25 -2.82
C ALA A 91 -10.53 -7.55 -3.51
N THR A 92 -10.73 -7.60 -4.82
CA THR A 92 -10.31 -8.71 -5.67
C THR A 92 -8.86 -8.54 -6.12
N GLY A 93 -8.06 -9.58 -5.98
CA GLY A 93 -6.68 -9.63 -6.44
C GLY A 93 -6.54 -9.96 -7.92
N CYS A 94 -5.38 -9.63 -8.50
CA CYS A 94 -5.13 -9.73 -9.94
C CYS A 94 -5.10 -11.17 -10.50
N TYR A 95 -4.97 -12.20 -9.66
CA TYR A 95 -4.98 -13.59 -10.11
C TYR A 95 -6.34 -14.27 -10.00
N GLU A 96 -7.35 -13.59 -9.45
CA GLU A 96 -8.70 -14.13 -9.41
C GLU A 96 -9.29 -14.30 -10.82
N LYS A 97 -10.24 -15.24 -10.95
CA LYS A 97 -10.94 -15.50 -12.21
C LYS A 97 -12.01 -14.46 -12.50
N VAL A 98 -12.64 -13.95 -11.45
CA VAL A 98 -13.71 -12.95 -11.53
C VAL A 98 -13.31 -11.75 -10.67
N ASP A 99 -13.23 -10.59 -11.30
CA ASP A 99 -12.97 -9.33 -10.59
C ASP A 99 -14.31 -8.73 -10.14
N SER A 100 -14.62 -8.91 -8.87
CA SER A 100 -15.83 -8.36 -8.22
C SER A 100 -15.69 -6.90 -7.79
N GLY A 101 -14.47 -6.36 -7.85
CA GLY A 101 -14.18 -5.00 -7.39
C GLY A 101 -13.93 -4.90 -5.88
N VAL A 102 -14.10 -3.70 -5.34
CA VAL A 102 -13.98 -3.40 -3.91
C VAL A 102 -15.26 -3.82 -3.18
N THR A 103 -15.11 -4.53 -2.05
CA THR A 103 -16.24 -4.97 -1.20
C THR A 103 -16.87 -3.80 -0.44
N ASN A 104 -18.04 -4.02 0.18
CA ASN A 104 -18.65 -3.01 1.07
C ASN A 104 -17.73 -2.67 2.25
N PHE A 105 -17.08 -3.67 2.85
CA PHE A 105 -16.12 -3.44 3.91
C PHE A 105 -14.87 -2.71 3.39
N GLY A 106 -14.39 -3.05 2.21
CA GLY A 106 -13.29 -2.34 1.54
C GLY A 106 -13.57 -0.85 1.33
N ARG A 107 -14.82 -0.47 1.03
CA ARG A 107 -15.22 0.95 0.91
C ARG A 107 -15.04 1.72 2.22
N GLU A 108 -15.43 1.12 3.34
CA GLU A 108 -15.27 1.75 4.65
C GLU A 108 -13.78 1.83 5.06
N VAL A 109 -12.99 0.79 4.75
CA VAL A 109 -11.54 0.80 4.98
C VAL A 109 -10.84 1.87 4.13
N ILE A 110 -11.23 2.06 2.85
CA ILE A 110 -10.71 3.14 2.00
C ILE A 110 -10.96 4.53 2.63
N LYS A 111 -12.18 4.79 3.12
CA LYS A 111 -12.50 6.05 3.82
C LYS A 111 -11.62 6.25 5.06
N GLU A 112 -11.45 5.20 5.84
CA GLU A 112 -10.63 5.25 7.04
C GLU A 112 -9.15 5.47 6.72
N MET A 113 -8.61 4.79 5.68
CA MET A 113 -7.24 5.04 5.19
C MET A 113 -7.06 6.50 4.76
N ASN A 114 -8.04 7.08 4.05
CA ASN A 114 -8.01 8.50 3.69
C ASN A 114 -8.03 9.41 4.93
N ARG A 115 -8.85 9.09 5.95
CA ARG A 115 -8.95 9.84 7.20
C ARG A 115 -7.63 9.89 7.95
N VAL A 116 -7.00 8.74 8.14
CA VAL A 116 -5.75 8.62 8.92
C VAL A 116 -4.50 8.99 8.13
N GLY A 117 -4.55 8.96 6.80
CA GLY A 117 -3.41 9.29 5.94
C GLY A 117 -2.54 8.10 5.54
N VAL A 118 -3.13 6.90 5.40
CA VAL A 118 -2.48 5.73 4.77
C VAL A 118 -2.75 5.77 3.27
N VAL A 119 -1.70 5.70 2.46
CA VAL A 119 -1.79 5.64 1.00
C VAL A 119 -2.31 4.27 0.56
N ILE A 120 -3.34 4.26 -0.27
CA ILE A 120 -3.89 3.05 -0.87
C ILE A 120 -2.96 2.61 -2.00
N ASP A 121 -2.43 1.38 -1.93
CA ASP A 121 -1.61 0.77 -2.98
C ASP A 121 -2.38 -0.36 -3.66
N MET A 122 -2.53 -0.28 -4.99
CA MET A 122 -3.30 -1.23 -5.80
C MET A 122 -2.41 -2.11 -6.69
N SER A 123 -1.15 -2.31 -6.32
CA SER A 123 -0.16 -3.05 -7.13
C SER A 123 -0.58 -4.49 -7.42
N HIS A 124 -1.17 -5.19 -6.45
CA HIS A 124 -1.59 -6.60 -6.58
C HIS A 124 -3.08 -6.79 -6.86
N SER A 125 -3.83 -5.70 -7.00
CA SER A 125 -5.29 -5.73 -7.20
C SER A 125 -5.66 -5.91 -8.66
N ALA A 126 -6.84 -6.46 -8.91
CA ALA A 126 -7.42 -6.60 -10.23
C ALA A 126 -7.87 -5.23 -10.80
N GLU A 127 -8.22 -5.19 -12.07
CA GLU A 127 -8.51 -3.97 -12.84
C GLU A 127 -9.68 -3.18 -12.24
N LYS A 128 -10.85 -3.85 -12.10
CA LYS A 128 -12.06 -3.23 -11.56
C LYS A 128 -11.86 -2.79 -10.11
N SER A 129 -11.20 -3.61 -9.28
CA SER A 129 -10.86 -3.25 -7.90
C SER A 129 -10.02 -1.98 -7.84
N THR A 130 -9.09 -1.79 -8.78
CA THR A 130 -8.26 -0.59 -8.85
C THR A 130 -9.07 0.62 -9.29
N LEU A 131 -9.94 0.50 -10.29
CA LEU A 131 -10.83 1.57 -10.74
C LEU A 131 -11.82 1.97 -9.63
N ASP A 132 -12.43 0.98 -8.95
CA ASP A 132 -13.30 1.22 -7.80
C ASP A 132 -12.56 1.99 -6.69
N ALA A 133 -11.30 1.63 -6.41
CA ALA A 133 -10.50 2.32 -5.38
C ALA A 133 -10.16 3.77 -5.77
N ILE A 134 -9.89 4.05 -7.05
CA ILE A 134 -9.68 5.40 -7.56
C ILE A 134 -10.95 6.25 -7.38
N ASP A 135 -12.11 5.70 -7.73
CA ASP A 135 -13.40 6.40 -7.63
C ASP A 135 -13.82 6.67 -6.17
N LEU A 136 -13.51 5.74 -5.26
CA LEU A 136 -13.87 5.82 -3.85
C LEU A 136 -12.94 6.68 -3.02
N SER A 137 -11.68 6.80 -3.43
CA SER A 137 -10.67 7.52 -2.65
C SER A 137 -10.77 9.03 -2.83
N GLU A 138 -10.80 9.75 -1.73
CA GLU A 138 -10.72 11.22 -1.71
C GLU A 138 -9.30 11.74 -1.96
N LYS A 139 -8.31 10.87 -1.99
CA LYS A 139 -6.90 11.19 -2.17
C LYS A 139 -6.29 10.37 -3.29
N PRO A 140 -5.22 10.86 -3.96
CA PRO A 140 -4.51 10.07 -4.95
C PRO A 140 -4.05 8.72 -4.39
N ILE A 141 -4.24 7.65 -5.17
CA ILE A 141 -3.77 6.32 -4.84
C ILE A 141 -2.43 6.01 -5.52
N ALA A 142 -1.78 4.94 -5.11
CA ALA A 142 -0.54 4.46 -5.70
C ALA A 142 -0.72 3.07 -6.33
N ILE A 143 0.07 2.82 -7.37
CA ILE A 143 0.45 1.49 -7.81
C ILE A 143 1.97 1.47 -7.69
N THR A 144 2.47 0.98 -6.56
CA THR A 144 3.90 1.15 -6.21
C THR A 144 4.83 0.28 -7.03
N HIS A 145 4.35 -0.85 -7.60
CA HIS A 145 5.15 -1.77 -8.39
C HIS A 145 4.30 -2.62 -9.36
N ALA A 146 4.12 -2.11 -10.56
CA ALA A 146 3.52 -2.82 -11.69
C ALA A 146 4.06 -2.23 -13.00
N ASN A 147 3.67 -2.82 -14.14
CA ASN A 147 4.04 -2.33 -15.46
C ASN A 147 2.80 -2.11 -16.34
N PRO A 148 2.90 -1.33 -17.41
CA PRO A 148 1.84 -1.27 -18.42
C PRO A 148 1.66 -2.62 -19.13
N SER A 149 0.40 -3.05 -19.31
CA SER A 149 0.08 -4.34 -19.97
C SER A 149 0.45 -4.36 -21.46
N PHE A 150 0.56 -3.20 -22.11
CA PHE A 150 1.01 -3.12 -23.50
C PHE A 150 2.48 -3.48 -23.70
N TRP A 151 3.31 -3.43 -22.66
CA TRP A 151 4.69 -3.93 -22.71
C TRP A 151 4.74 -5.44 -22.49
N HIS A 152 3.91 -5.94 -21.58
CA HIS A 152 3.81 -7.36 -21.30
C HIS A 152 2.43 -7.66 -20.66
N ALA A 153 1.67 -8.53 -21.29
CA ALA A 153 0.30 -8.87 -20.89
C ALA A 153 0.28 -9.85 -19.69
N ALA A 154 0.85 -9.42 -18.57
CA ALA A 154 0.75 -10.15 -17.31
C ALA A 154 -0.49 -9.70 -16.52
N LYS A 155 -1.09 -10.59 -15.73
CA LYS A 155 -2.29 -10.29 -14.92
C LYS A 155 -2.09 -9.15 -13.91
N ARG A 156 -0.85 -8.93 -13.47
CA ARG A 156 -0.48 -7.84 -12.57
C ARG A 156 -0.36 -6.48 -13.25
N ASN A 157 -0.11 -6.48 -14.57
CA ASN A 157 0.11 -5.26 -15.31
C ASN A 157 -1.23 -4.55 -15.58
N LYS A 158 -1.16 -3.24 -15.72
CA LYS A 158 -2.32 -2.36 -15.79
C LYS A 158 -2.60 -1.93 -17.23
N SER A 159 -3.86 -1.86 -17.59
CA SER A 159 -4.27 -1.40 -18.92
C SER A 159 -3.94 0.07 -19.15
N THR A 160 -3.88 0.47 -20.41
CA THR A 160 -3.70 1.89 -20.77
C THR A 160 -4.86 2.73 -20.26
N GLU A 161 -6.06 2.21 -20.28
CA GLU A 161 -7.28 2.84 -19.80
C GLU A 161 -7.21 3.12 -18.30
N LEU A 162 -6.84 2.11 -17.50
CA LEU A 162 -6.66 2.27 -16.06
C LEU A 162 -5.55 3.28 -15.75
N LEU A 163 -4.41 3.21 -16.47
CA LEU A 163 -3.29 4.12 -16.24
C LEU A 163 -3.65 5.58 -16.56
N LYS A 164 -4.55 5.81 -17.52
CA LYS A 164 -5.11 7.14 -17.77
C LYS A 164 -5.94 7.64 -16.60
N VAL A 165 -6.88 6.81 -16.11
CA VAL A 165 -7.73 7.15 -14.95
C VAL A 165 -6.86 7.42 -13.72
N LEU A 166 -5.82 6.61 -13.47
CA LEU A 166 -4.86 6.81 -12.38
C LEU A 166 -4.16 8.17 -12.51
N SER A 167 -3.68 8.50 -13.70
CA SER A 167 -3.02 9.80 -13.98
C SER A 167 -3.96 10.98 -13.76
N ASP A 168 -5.19 10.88 -14.27
CA ASP A 168 -6.20 11.94 -14.16
C ASP A 168 -6.63 12.18 -12.71
N SER A 169 -6.58 11.15 -11.86
CA SER A 169 -6.81 11.25 -10.41
C SER A 169 -5.59 11.76 -9.61
N GLY A 170 -4.47 12.05 -10.26
CA GLY A 170 -3.23 12.47 -9.61
C GLY A 170 -2.45 11.31 -8.95
N GLY A 171 -2.81 10.06 -9.26
CA GLY A 171 -2.13 8.87 -8.74
C GLY A 171 -0.77 8.62 -9.37
N ILE A 172 -0.04 7.66 -8.86
CA ILE A 172 1.33 7.34 -9.29
C ILE A 172 1.51 5.86 -9.65
N LEU A 173 2.29 5.59 -10.71
CA LEU A 173 2.74 4.25 -11.08
C LEU A 173 4.26 4.12 -10.81
N GLY A 174 4.64 3.20 -9.94
CA GLY A 174 6.00 2.71 -9.78
C GLY A 174 6.26 1.53 -10.71
N LEU A 175 7.27 1.63 -11.57
CA LEU A 175 7.64 0.55 -12.48
C LEU A 175 8.40 -0.57 -11.75
N SER A 176 8.15 -1.80 -12.15
CA SER A 176 8.81 -3.00 -11.63
C SER A 176 9.81 -3.54 -12.66
N LEU A 177 10.96 -4.02 -12.18
CA LEU A 177 12.00 -4.59 -13.04
C LEU A 177 11.84 -6.11 -13.29
N TYR A 178 10.79 -6.76 -12.77
CA TYR A 178 10.52 -8.19 -13.00
C TYR A 178 9.04 -8.44 -13.32
#